data_41949e0830ebb46dc5ed1d5e700ec1df
#
_entry.id   41949e0830ebb46dc5ed1d5e700ec1df
#
_cell.length_a   1.000
_cell.length_b   1.000
_cell.length_c   1.000
_cell.angle_alpha   90.00
_cell.angle_beta   90.00
_cell.angle_gamma   90.00
#
_symmetry.space_group_name_H-M   'P 1'
#
loop_
_entity.id
_entity.type
_entity.pdbx_description
1 polymer ?
#
loop_
_entity_poly.entity_id
_entity_poly.type
_entity_poly.pdbx_seq_one_letter_code
_entity_poly.pdbx_strand_id
1 'polypeptide(L)'
;MNKKVVLMILDGWGIATNPKVSAIDAANTPFVNSLYTQYPHSKLEASGLAVGLPEGQMGNSEVGHMNLGAGRIVYQNLVRINKAVTENTLGQEPELAKAFDYAKKEGKAVHFMGLVSDGGVHAHIEHLKSLLSTAQEAQLPKVFVHAFTDGRDTDPKSGLKFMTDLVQHCDKTGAHVASVTGRYFAMDRDNRWERVALAYHAMVDAEGHLTHDVIQSIKDSYAADVTDEFIKPIIATDANGTPLAKIAEGDVVICFNFRTDRGREITQALTQKDFHEENMHRLNLYYLTMTEYDKEFNNVHVIFNDSNLPMTLGEVLEGAGKKQIRIAETEKYPHVTFFFSGGRETPFVGQTNILRSSPKVATYDLQPEMSAADLRDALIPELEKEEVDFVCLNFANPDMVGHTGVFPAVVKAVETVDQCAEAVVKAGLAHGYSFIIIADHGNADVMINEDGSPNTAHSTNLVPCILVDAHDHPTLSNGKLGDIAPTILKLMGVEQPKEMTGGALF
;
A
#
# COMPACT_ATOMS: atom_id res chain seq x y z
N MET A 1 18.98 19.13 21.90
CA MET A 1 19.81 19.47 20.74
C MET A 1 18.97 20.37 19.86
N ASN A 2 19.52 21.32 19.16
CA ASN A 2 18.75 22.16 18.21
C ASN A 2 19.57 22.22 16.90
N LYS A 3 19.68 21.07 16.25
CA LYS A 3 20.52 20.89 15.07
C LYS A 3 19.71 21.12 13.79
N LYS A 4 20.39 21.56 12.75
CA LYS A 4 19.88 21.50 11.38
C LYS A 4 20.20 20.12 10.82
N VAL A 5 19.26 19.49 10.13
CA VAL A 5 19.39 18.08 9.72
C VAL A 5 19.13 17.89 8.22
N VAL A 6 19.99 17.16 7.56
CA VAL A 6 19.79 16.65 6.20
C VAL A 6 19.51 15.15 6.28
N LEU A 7 18.34 14.72 5.85
CA LEU A 7 18.04 13.35 5.53
C LEU A 7 18.45 13.10 4.07
N MET A 8 19.47 12.29 3.86
CA MET A 8 19.97 11.90 2.55
C MET A 8 19.59 10.47 2.28
N ILE A 9 18.75 10.26 1.27
CA ILE A 9 18.26 8.95 0.85
C ILE A 9 19.04 8.52 -0.38
N LEU A 10 19.82 7.45 -0.26
CA LEU A 10 20.51 6.78 -1.36
C LEU A 10 19.56 5.67 -1.87
N ASP A 11 18.65 6.04 -2.76
CA ASP A 11 17.52 5.19 -3.20
C ASP A 11 18.01 3.86 -3.77
N GLY A 12 17.51 2.74 -3.24
CA GLY A 12 17.90 1.41 -3.69
C GLY A 12 19.26 0.91 -3.17
N TRP A 13 19.93 1.62 -2.23
CA TRP A 13 21.21 1.24 -1.66
C TRP A 13 21.08 0.26 -0.50
N GLY A 14 20.81 -1.02 -0.80
CA GLY A 14 20.72 -2.07 0.21
C GLY A 14 22.08 -2.55 0.74
N ILE A 15 22.04 -3.35 1.79
CA ILE A 15 23.22 -4.03 2.36
C ILE A 15 23.24 -5.47 1.83
N ALA A 16 24.14 -5.77 0.92
CA ALA A 16 24.23 -7.07 0.29
C ALA A 16 24.55 -8.20 1.30
N THR A 17 23.84 -9.32 1.17
CA THR A 17 24.20 -10.57 1.86
C THR A 17 25.22 -11.38 1.07
N ASN A 18 25.33 -11.14 -0.25
CA ASN A 18 26.31 -11.75 -1.14
C ASN A 18 27.00 -10.65 -1.97
N PRO A 19 28.24 -10.25 -1.64
CA PRO A 19 28.95 -9.19 -2.37
C PRO A 19 29.20 -9.49 -3.86
N LYS A 20 29.16 -10.75 -4.30
CA LYS A 20 29.41 -11.12 -5.70
C LYS A 20 28.27 -10.70 -6.65
N VAL A 21 27.10 -10.48 -6.13
CA VAL A 21 25.92 -10.07 -6.93
C VAL A 21 25.57 -8.59 -6.74
N SER A 22 26.33 -7.88 -5.93
CA SER A 22 26.11 -6.48 -5.53
C SER A 22 26.92 -5.52 -6.39
N ALA A 23 26.25 -4.57 -7.03
CA ALA A 23 26.91 -3.47 -7.71
C ALA A 23 27.50 -2.46 -6.71
N ILE A 24 26.94 -2.37 -5.50
CA ILE A 24 27.46 -1.51 -4.43
C ILE A 24 28.82 -1.98 -3.98
N ASP A 25 28.99 -3.30 -3.74
CA ASP A 25 30.26 -3.87 -3.31
C ASP A 25 31.30 -3.88 -4.44
N ALA A 26 30.85 -3.92 -5.70
CA ALA A 26 31.75 -3.84 -6.87
C ALA A 26 32.21 -2.41 -7.19
N ALA A 27 31.46 -1.40 -6.73
CA ALA A 27 31.72 0.01 -6.99
C ALA A 27 32.85 0.56 -6.09
N ASN A 28 33.58 1.54 -6.60
CA ASN A 28 34.56 2.29 -5.81
C ASN A 28 33.85 3.45 -5.07
N THR A 29 33.51 3.22 -3.80
CA THR A 29 32.75 4.16 -2.95
C THR A 29 33.56 4.59 -1.71
N PRO A 30 34.69 5.29 -1.91
CA PRO A 30 35.60 5.61 -0.82
C PRO A 30 34.94 6.50 0.26
N PHE A 31 34.04 7.38 -0.13
CA PHE A 31 33.35 8.26 0.82
C PHE A 31 32.41 7.48 1.72
N VAL A 32 31.42 6.78 1.17
CA VAL A 32 30.44 6.01 1.96
C VAL A 32 31.15 4.94 2.80
N ASN A 33 32.16 4.26 2.26
CA ASN A 33 32.96 3.30 3.01
C ASN A 33 33.68 3.93 4.21
N SER A 34 34.17 5.17 4.08
CA SER A 34 34.83 5.88 5.17
C SER A 34 33.85 6.22 6.31
N LEU A 35 32.57 6.44 6.01
CA LEU A 35 31.56 6.77 7.01
C LEU A 35 31.36 5.64 8.03
N TYR A 36 31.40 4.39 7.60
CA TYR A 36 31.26 3.23 8.50
C TYR A 36 32.40 3.12 9.54
N THR A 37 33.54 3.71 9.26
CA THR A 37 34.69 3.70 10.20
C THR A 37 34.75 4.96 11.07
N GLN A 38 34.14 6.07 10.62
CA GLN A 38 34.26 7.37 11.26
C GLN A 38 33.04 7.77 12.08
N TYR A 39 31.86 7.23 11.75
CA TYR A 39 30.60 7.68 12.31
C TYR A 39 29.73 6.53 12.84
N PRO A 40 28.83 6.83 13.82
CA PRO A 40 27.85 5.89 14.29
C PRO A 40 26.96 5.41 13.14
N HIS A 41 26.76 4.11 13.07
CA HIS A 41 25.90 3.52 12.06
C HIS A 41 25.12 2.32 12.61
N SER A 42 24.02 2.01 11.94
CA SER A 42 23.13 0.87 12.22
C SER A 42 22.48 0.38 10.95
N LYS A 43 21.54 -0.55 11.07
CA LYS A 43 20.80 -1.12 9.95
C LYS A 43 19.31 -0.93 10.18
N LEU A 44 18.56 -0.71 9.09
CA LEU A 44 17.11 -0.56 9.13
C LEU A 44 16.43 -1.67 8.34
N GLU A 45 15.30 -2.13 8.87
CA GLU A 45 14.35 -2.95 8.14
C GLU A 45 13.56 -2.05 7.17
N ALA A 46 13.57 -2.42 5.87
CA ALA A 46 12.96 -1.67 4.79
C ALA A 46 12.00 -2.50 3.93
N SER A 47 11.55 -3.67 4.43
CA SER A 47 10.70 -4.62 3.72
C SER A 47 9.68 -5.29 4.64
N GLY A 48 8.70 -5.98 4.08
CA GLY A 48 7.71 -6.76 4.80
C GLY A 48 6.97 -5.95 5.88
N LEU A 49 6.65 -6.60 6.98
CA LEU A 49 5.84 -6.02 8.06
C LEU A 49 6.47 -4.77 8.70
N ALA A 50 7.79 -4.65 8.67
CA ALA A 50 8.49 -3.48 9.22
C ALA A 50 8.17 -2.16 8.50
N VAL A 51 7.65 -2.24 7.28
CA VAL A 51 7.19 -1.09 6.50
C VAL A 51 5.71 -1.17 6.12
N GLY A 52 4.97 -2.11 6.72
CA GLY A 52 3.52 -2.25 6.51
C GLY A 52 3.12 -3.03 5.25
N LEU A 53 4.03 -3.79 4.67
CA LEU A 53 3.81 -4.72 3.57
C LEU A 53 3.60 -6.15 4.10
N PRO A 54 3.02 -7.06 3.32
CA PRO A 54 3.00 -8.48 3.64
C PRO A 54 4.39 -9.03 3.96
N GLU A 55 4.46 -10.06 4.81
CA GLU A 55 5.73 -10.72 5.17
C GLU A 55 6.46 -11.23 3.91
N GLY A 56 7.77 -11.00 3.84
CA GLY A 56 8.61 -11.39 2.72
C GLY A 56 8.48 -10.52 1.46
N GLN A 57 7.58 -9.54 1.43
CA GLN A 57 7.47 -8.62 0.31
C GLN A 57 8.56 -7.54 0.38
N MET A 58 9.28 -7.35 -0.74
CA MET A 58 10.28 -6.31 -0.87
C MET A 58 9.68 -4.91 -0.74
N GLY A 59 10.44 -3.99 -0.12
CA GLY A 59 10.08 -2.58 -0.04
C GLY A 59 10.07 -1.89 -1.39
N ASN A 60 9.58 -0.67 -1.41
CA ASN A 60 9.61 0.22 -2.57
C ASN A 60 9.64 1.68 -2.11
N SER A 61 9.96 2.59 -3.05
CA SER A 61 10.14 4.00 -2.70
C SER A 61 8.87 4.67 -2.16
N GLU A 62 7.67 4.31 -2.63
CA GLU A 62 6.41 4.88 -2.15
C GLU A 62 6.20 4.57 -0.66
N VAL A 63 6.27 3.28 -0.33
CA VAL A 63 6.10 2.78 1.04
C VAL A 63 7.26 3.26 1.93
N GLY A 64 8.50 3.21 1.44
CA GLY A 64 9.68 3.66 2.17
C GLY A 64 9.57 5.12 2.59
N HIS A 65 9.33 6.01 1.63
CA HIS A 65 9.21 7.46 1.91
C HIS A 65 8.01 7.79 2.78
N MET A 66 6.90 7.05 2.63
CA MET A 66 5.72 7.24 3.48
C MET A 66 6.03 6.89 4.95
N ASN A 67 6.72 5.78 5.22
CA ASN A 67 7.14 5.40 6.56
C ASN A 67 8.14 6.40 7.15
N LEU A 68 9.12 6.84 6.35
CA LEU A 68 10.11 7.85 6.73
C LEU A 68 9.45 9.16 7.17
N GLY A 69 8.48 9.64 6.41
CA GLY A 69 7.78 10.89 6.72
C GLY A 69 6.75 10.76 7.83
N ALA A 70 6.08 9.61 7.95
CA ALA A 70 5.05 9.38 8.96
C ALA A 70 5.62 9.08 10.36
N GLY A 71 6.89 8.67 10.48
CA GLY A 71 7.50 8.30 11.77
C GLY A 71 6.84 7.09 12.44
N ARG A 72 6.27 6.20 11.64
CA ARG A 72 5.56 4.98 12.07
C ARG A 72 5.44 3.98 10.94
N ILE A 73 5.07 2.74 11.26
CA ILE A 73 4.70 1.77 10.23
C ILE A 73 3.36 2.20 9.63
N VAL A 74 3.35 2.40 8.30
CA VAL A 74 2.13 2.68 7.53
C VAL A 74 1.71 1.42 6.82
N TYR A 75 0.74 0.74 7.40
CA TYR A 75 0.26 -0.53 6.87
C TYR A 75 -0.51 -0.34 5.57
N GLN A 76 -0.16 -1.11 4.54
CA GLN A 76 -0.95 -1.24 3.31
C GLN A 76 -2.32 -1.86 3.63
N ASN A 77 -3.33 -1.59 2.80
CA ASN A 77 -4.70 -1.98 3.06
C ASN A 77 -4.86 -3.47 3.40
N LEU A 78 -4.25 -4.37 2.62
CA LEU A 78 -4.30 -5.80 2.91
C LEU A 78 -3.78 -6.13 4.33
N VAL A 79 -2.65 -5.53 4.72
CA VAL A 79 -2.05 -5.78 6.04
C VAL A 79 -2.88 -5.15 7.16
N ARG A 80 -3.46 -3.95 6.93
CA ARG A 80 -4.39 -3.32 7.89
C ARG A 80 -5.60 -4.19 8.14
N ILE A 81 -6.20 -4.72 7.09
CA ILE A 81 -7.37 -5.59 7.18
C ILE A 81 -7.00 -6.91 7.86
N ASN A 82 -5.90 -7.56 7.43
CA ASN A 82 -5.41 -8.78 8.07
C ASN A 82 -5.17 -8.60 9.57
N LYS A 83 -4.58 -7.47 9.96
CA LYS A 83 -4.36 -7.13 11.36
C LYS A 83 -5.68 -6.97 12.12
N ALA A 84 -6.65 -6.22 11.57
CA ALA A 84 -7.97 -6.05 12.17
C ALA A 84 -8.71 -7.40 12.32
N VAL A 85 -8.57 -8.30 11.37
CA VAL A 85 -9.10 -9.67 11.43
C VAL A 85 -8.43 -10.48 12.54
N THR A 86 -7.08 -10.50 12.57
CA THR A 86 -6.30 -11.29 13.55
C THR A 86 -6.50 -10.79 14.98
N GLU A 87 -6.60 -9.48 15.16
CA GLU A 87 -6.82 -8.84 16.47
C GLU A 87 -8.30 -8.76 16.87
N ASN A 88 -9.21 -9.26 16.03
CA ASN A 88 -10.68 -9.19 16.22
C ASN A 88 -11.18 -7.75 16.49
N THR A 89 -10.64 -6.78 15.75
CA THR A 89 -11.00 -5.36 15.90
C THR A 89 -11.86 -4.83 14.75
N LEU A 90 -12.18 -5.66 13.76
CA LEU A 90 -12.92 -5.26 12.56
C LEU A 90 -14.28 -4.61 12.88
N GLY A 91 -14.98 -5.13 13.90
CA GLY A 91 -16.25 -4.55 14.40
C GLY A 91 -16.11 -3.17 15.06
N GLN A 92 -14.90 -2.72 15.34
CA GLN A 92 -14.61 -1.41 15.91
C GLN A 92 -14.39 -0.33 14.84
N GLU A 93 -14.32 -0.74 13.56
CA GLU A 93 -14.21 0.21 12.45
C GLU A 93 -15.47 1.08 12.39
N PRO A 94 -15.33 2.42 12.47
CA PRO A 94 -16.47 3.31 12.72
C PRO A 94 -17.58 3.22 11.68
N GLU A 95 -17.24 3.10 10.39
CA GLU A 95 -18.25 3.03 9.32
C GLU A 95 -18.97 1.67 9.32
N LEU A 96 -18.27 0.57 9.64
CA LEU A 96 -18.90 -0.74 9.78
C LEU A 96 -19.86 -0.78 10.97
N ALA A 97 -19.45 -0.26 12.12
CA ALA A 97 -20.29 -0.17 13.32
C ALA A 97 -21.56 0.65 13.05
N LYS A 98 -21.44 1.83 12.41
CA LYS A 98 -22.60 2.65 12.02
C LYS A 98 -23.56 1.92 11.08
N ALA A 99 -23.02 1.17 10.11
CA ALA A 99 -23.84 0.42 9.17
C ALA A 99 -24.62 -0.71 9.86
N PHE A 100 -24.00 -1.41 10.80
CA PHE A 100 -24.66 -2.46 11.59
C PHE A 100 -25.71 -1.90 12.54
N ASP A 101 -25.42 -0.78 13.19
CA ASP A 101 -26.41 -0.06 14.01
C ASP A 101 -27.62 0.40 13.18
N TYR A 102 -27.37 0.94 11.98
CA TYR A 102 -28.42 1.30 11.04
C TYR A 102 -29.28 0.09 10.65
N ALA A 103 -28.66 -1.01 10.22
CA ALA A 103 -29.36 -2.23 9.84
C ALA A 103 -30.26 -2.75 10.97
N LYS A 104 -29.75 -2.75 12.20
CA LYS A 104 -30.46 -3.19 13.39
C LYS A 104 -31.62 -2.28 13.72
N LYS A 105 -31.41 -0.96 13.69
CA LYS A 105 -32.42 0.05 14.02
C LYS A 105 -33.56 0.08 13.00
N GLU A 106 -33.24 0.03 11.72
CA GLU A 106 -34.19 0.14 10.62
C GLU A 106 -34.75 -1.22 10.16
N GLY A 107 -34.30 -2.33 10.77
CA GLY A 107 -34.71 -3.71 10.42
C GLY A 107 -34.31 -4.16 9.02
N LYS A 108 -33.23 -3.58 8.47
CA LYS A 108 -32.71 -3.82 7.13
C LYS A 108 -31.84 -5.05 7.06
N ALA A 109 -31.74 -5.65 5.86
CA ALA A 109 -30.81 -6.73 5.59
C ALA A 109 -29.38 -6.20 5.41
N VAL A 110 -28.41 -7.06 5.70
CA VAL A 110 -26.99 -6.82 5.43
C VAL A 110 -26.52 -7.83 4.37
N HIS A 111 -26.00 -7.33 3.27
CA HIS A 111 -25.49 -8.10 2.16
C HIS A 111 -23.99 -7.91 2.03
N PHE A 112 -23.22 -9.00 2.10
CA PHE A 112 -21.81 -9.01 1.78
C PHE A 112 -21.62 -9.50 0.35
N MET A 113 -20.85 -8.77 -0.46
CA MET A 113 -20.53 -9.20 -1.81
C MET A 113 -19.05 -9.07 -2.10
N GLY A 114 -18.48 -10.00 -2.86
CA GLY A 114 -17.06 -9.97 -3.23
C GLY A 114 -16.51 -11.35 -3.57
N LEU A 115 -15.20 -11.36 -3.87
CA LEU A 115 -14.46 -12.53 -4.32
C LEU A 115 -14.17 -13.49 -3.16
N VAL A 116 -14.59 -14.74 -3.30
CA VAL A 116 -14.45 -15.79 -2.29
C VAL A 116 -13.32 -16.73 -2.68
N SER A 117 -12.11 -16.41 -2.25
CA SER A 117 -10.91 -17.25 -2.39
C SER A 117 -9.84 -16.84 -1.36
N ASP A 118 -8.75 -17.59 -1.30
CA ASP A 118 -7.55 -17.29 -0.52
C ASP A 118 -6.43 -16.64 -1.36
N GLY A 119 -6.70 -16.27 -2.60
CA GLY A 119 -5.72 -15.70 -3.53
C GLY A 119 -5.10 -14.37 -3.08
N GLY A 120 -5.80 -13.60 -2.24
CA GLY A 120 -5.25 -12.39 -1.60
C GLY A 120 -4.94 -11.24 -2.55
N VAL A 121 -5.45 -11.28 -3.80
CA VAL A 121 -5.22 -10.22 -4.80
C VAL A 121 -6.30 -9.13 -4.75
N HIS A 122 -7.56 -9.53 -4.67
CA HIS A 122 -8.71 -8.60 -4.62
C HIS A 122 -9.44 -8.66 -3.29
N ALA A 123 -9.53 -9.84 -2.69
CA ALA A 123 -10.18 -10.13 -1.43
C ALA A 123 -9.50 -11.33 -0.77
N HIS A 124 -9.91 -11.65 0.44
CA HIS A 124 -9.51 -12.88 1.12
C HIS A 124 -10.69 -13.46 1.89
N ILE A 125 -10.91 -14.78 1.81
CA ILE A 125 -12.05 -15.45 2.44
C ILE A 125 -12.10 -15.22 3.97
N GLU A 126 -10.94 -15.11 4.64
CA GLU A 126 -10.89 -14.86 6.08
C GLU A 126 -11.41 -13.46 6.45
N HIS A 127 -11.31 -12.47 5.53
CA HIS A 127 -11.93 -11.16 5.74
C HIS A 127 -13.46 -11.28 5.77
N LEU A 128 -14.04 -12.03 4.82
CA LEU A 128 -15.48 -12.30 4.79
C LEU A 128 -15.93 -13.05 6.04
N LYS A 129 -15.23 -14.11 6.44
CA LYS A 129 -15.57 -14.88 7.64
C LYS A 129 -15.54 -14.00 8.89
N SER A 130 -14.54 -13.13 9.02
CA SER A 130 -14.47 -12.16 10.13
C SER A 130 -15.64 -11.17 10.11
N LEU A 131 -16.01 -10.65 8.94
CA LEU A 131 -17.19 -9.80 8.78
C LEU A 131 -18.48 -10.50 9.18
N LEU A 132 -18.67 -11.76 8.80
CA LEU A 132 -19.84 -12.57 9.18
C LEU A 132 -19.88 -12.85 10.69
N SER A 133 -18.73 -13.15 11.31
CA SER A 133 -18.63 -13.32 12.76
C SER A 133 -18.98 -12.01 13.50
N THR A 134 -18.47 -10.87 13.01
CA THR A 134 -18.78 -9.54 13.54
C THR A 134 -20.28 -9.21 13.41
N ALA A 135 -20.92 -9.60 12.29
CA ALA A 135 -22.35 -9.45 12.09
C ALA A 135 -23.17 -10.31 13.08
N GLN A 136 -22.72 -11.52 13.36
CA GLN A 136 -23.31 -12.39 14.39
C GLN A 136 -23.17 -11.77 15.79
N GLU A 137 -21.98 -11.28 16.16
CA GLU A 137 -21.73 -10.61 17.44
C GLU A 137 -22.62 -9.37 17.60
N ALA A 138 -22.85 -8.64 16.51
CA ALA A 138 -23.80 -7.52 16.48
C ALA A 138 -25.28 -7.97 16.51
N GLN A 139 -25.56 -9.28 16.46
CA GLN A 139 -26.91 -9.84 16.46
C GLN A 139 -27.79 -9.35 15.30
N LEU A 140 -27.23 -9.28 14.10
CA LEU A 140 -27.98 -8.89 12.91
C LEU A 140 -28.89 -10.06 12.45
N PRO A 141 -30.20 -9.83 12.24
CA PRO A 141 -31.14 -10.93 11.99
C PRO A 141 -31.19 -11.40 10.54
N LYS A 142 -30.67 -10.60 9.60
CA LYS A 142 -30.77 -10.84 8.15
C LYS A 142 -29.43 -10.56 7.50
N VAL A 143 -28.60 -11.62 7.37
CA VAL A 143 -27.24 -11.51 6.82
C VAL A 143 -27.11 -12.46 5.61
N PHE A 144 -26.74 -11.90 4.47
CA PHE A 144 -26.64 -12.61 3.21
C PHE A 144 -25.28 -12.40 2.54
N VAL A 145 -24.85 -13.40 1.76
CA VAL A 145 -23.61 -13.34 0.98
C VAL A 145 -23.92 -13.53 -0.49
N HIS A 146 -23.42 -12.64 -1.32
CA HIS A 146 -23.36 -12.75 -2.77
C HIS A 146 -21.90 -13.07 -3.12
N ALA A 147 -21.61 -14.35 -3.31
CA ALA A 147 -20.25 -14.83 -3.50
C ALA A 147 -19.83 -14.72 -4.97
N PHE A 148 -18.64 -14.16 -5.22
CA PHE A 148 -18.01 -14.20 -6.53
C PHE A 148 -16.94 -15.30 -6.53
N THR A 149 -16.99 -16.23 -7.51
CA THR A 149 -16.01 -17.31 -7.63
C THR A 149 -14.79 -16.86 -8.43
N ASP A 150 -13.60 -17.34 -8.07
CA ASP A 150 -12.31 -16.87 -8.59
C ASP A 150 -11.86 -17.61 -9.85
N GLY A 151 -11.05 -18.64 -9.72
CA GLY A 151 -10.51 -19.42 -10.81
C GLY A 151 -9.48 -18.72 -11.70
N ARG A 152 -9.01 -17.51 -11.29
CA ARG A 152 -7.99 -16.73 -12.00
C ARG A 152 -6.78 -16.44 -11.14
N ASP A 153 -6.99 -16.00 -9.89
CA ASP A 153 -5.94 -15.78 -8.90
C ASP A 153 -5.71 -17.04 -8.05
N THR A 154 -6.55 -18.06 -8.24
CA THR A 154 -6.49 -19.41 -7.66
C THR A 154 -6.77 -20.47 -8.72
N ASP A 155 -6.60 -21.76 -8.38
CA ASP A 155 -6.89 -22.87 -9.29
C ASP A 155 -8.32 -22.77 -9.85
N PRO A 156 -8.54 -23.02 -11.17
CA PRO A 156 -9.83 -22.84 -11.84
C PRO A 156 -11.02 -23.64 -11.28
N LYS A 157 -10.79 -24.64 -10.44
CA LYS A 157 -11.84 -25.46 -9.79
C LYS A 157 -11.73 -25.47 -8.27
N SER A 158 -10.99 -24.51 -7.68
CA SER A 158 -10.82 -24.38 -6.22
C SER A 158 -12.04 -23.77 -5.52
N GLY A 159 -12.93 -23.10 -6.24
CA GLY A 159 -14.12 -22.46 -5.72
C GLY A 159 -15.04 -23.40 -4.94
N LEU A 160 -15.11 -24.68 -5.32
CA LEU A 160 -15.87 -25.68 -4.57
C LEU A 160 -15.39 -25.81 -3.10
N LYS A 161 -14.06 -25.80 -2.89
CA LYS A 161 -13.46 -25.83 -1.54
C LYS A 161 -13.83 -24.58 -0.75
N PHE A 162 -13.63 -23.40 -1.34
CA PHE A 162 -13.91 -22.14 -0.68
C PHE A 162 -15.39 -21.94 -0.38
N MET A 163 -16.27 -22.29 -1.30
CA MET A 163 -17.71 -22.20 -1.09
C MET A 163 -18.21 -23.19 -0.04
N THR A 164 -17.65 -24.40 0.02
CA THR A 164 -17.98 -25.36 1.07
C THR A 164 -17.60 -24.83 2.44
N ASP A 165 -16.40 -24.25 2.58
CA ASP A 165 -15.94 -23.62 3.81
C ASP A 165 -16.79 -22.40 4.20
N LEU A 166 -17.15 -21.57 3.22
CA LEU A 166 -18.04 -20.42 3.45
C LEU A 166 -19.44 -20.85 3.94
N VAL A 167 -20.06 -21.84 3.31
CA VAL A 167 -21.39 -22.36 3.72
C VAL A 167 -21.34 -22.87 5.15
N GLN A 168 -20.31 -23.64 5.51
CA GLN A 168 -20.12 -24.11 6.88
C GLN A 168 -19.93 -22.95 7.90
N HIS A 169 -19.30 -21.86 7.48
CA HIS A 169 -19.16 -20.67 8.33
C HIS A 169 -20.48 -19.89 8.44
N CYS A 170 -21.24 -19.80 7.35
CA CYS A 170 -22.60 -19.21 7.36
C CYS A 170 -23.52 -19.98 8.31
N ASP A 171 -23.49 -21.31 8.30
CA ASP A 171 -24.30 -22.13 9.23
C ASP A 171 -23.97 -21.82 10.71
N LYS A 172 -22.72 -21.53 11.02
CA LYS A 172 -22.28 -21.16 12.40
C LYS A 172 -22.71 -19.76 12.80
N THR A 173 -22.77 -18.84 11.84
CA THR A 173 -23.03 -17.40 12.11
C THR A 173 -24.48 -17.00 11.88
N GLY A 174 -25.31 -17.90 11.34
CA GLY A 174 -26.71 -17.60 10.96
C GLY A 174 -26.84 -16.75 9.70
N ALA A 175 -25.77 -16.60 8.92
CA ALA A 175 -25.78 -15.99 7.60
C ALA A 175 -26.18 -17.01 6.53
N HIS A 176 -26.52 -16.52 5.32
CA HIS A 176 -26.89 -17.39 4.21
C HIS A 176 -26.23 -16.92 2.91
N VAL A 177 -25.73 -17.88 2.10
CA VAL A 177 -25.31 -17.58 0.73
C VAL A 177 -26.60 -17.38 -0.10
N ALA A 178 -26.78 -16.18 -0.65
CA ALA A 178 -27.94 -15.83 -1.47
C ALA A 178 -27.71 -16.02 -2.95
N SER A 179 -26.49 -15.74 -3.45
CA SER A 179 -26.13 -15.98 -4.85
C SER A 179 -24.65 -16.32 -5.01
N VAL A 180 -24.34 -17.00 -6.12
CA VAL A 180 -22.98 -17.31 -6.56
C VAL A 180 -22.83 -16.91 -8.03
N THR A 181 -21.79 -16.14 -8.37
CA THR A 181 -21.54 -15.68 -9.73
C THR A 181 -20.03 -15.65 -10.02
N GLY A 182 -19.58 -16.15 -11.16
CA GLY A 182 -18.18 -16.09 -11.57
C GLY A 182 -17.67 -14.65 -11.72
N ARG A 183 -16.42 -14.43 -11.34
CA ARG A 183 -15.79 -13.09 -11.40
C ARG A 183 -15.74 -12.48 -12.81
N TYR A 184 -15.80 -13.30 -13.86
CA TYR A 184 -15.87 -12.81 -15.23
C TYR A 184 -17.06 -11.87 -15.45
N PHE A 185 -18.17 -12.11 -14.75
CA PHE A 185 -19.39 -11.31 -14.78
C PHE A 185 -19.39 -10.24 -13.68
N ALA A 186 -19.13 -10.66 -12.44
CA ALA A 186 -19.30 -9.81 -11.27
C ALA A 186 -18.16 -8.80 -11.06
N MET A 187 -17.01 -9.00 -11.69
CA MET A 187 -15.79 -8.22 -11.48
C MET A 187 -15.18 -7.76 -12.81
N ASP A 188 -16.02 -7.31 -13.75
CA ASP A 188 -15.55 -6.64 -14.96
C ASP A 188 -14.83 -5.32 -14.64
N ARG A 189 -13.95 -4.84 -15.53
CA ARG A 189 -13.28 -3.55 -15.44
C ARG A 189 -13.06 -2.91 -16.83
N ASP A 190 -13.73 -3.45 -17.85
CA ASP A 190 -13.58 -3.04 -19.24
C ASP A 190 -14.87 -2.39 -19.78
N ASN A 191 -15.77 -1.97 -18.88
CA ASN A 191 -17.09 -1.38 -19.17
C ASN A 191 -17.98 -2.31 -20.00
N ARG A 192 -17.89 -3.63 -19.78
CA ARG A 192 -18.73 -4.64 -20.39
C ARG A 192 -20.00 -4.81 -19.55
N TRP A 193 -20.88 -3.81 -19.64
CA TRP A 193 -22.08 -3.71 -18.81
C TRP A 193 -23.00 -4.89 -18.94
N GLU A 194 -23.04 -5.55 -20.11
CA GLU A 194 -23.76 -6.80 -20.34
C GLU A 194 -23.26 -7.96 -19.45
N ARG A 195 -22.02 -7.93 -18.99
CA ARG A 195 -21.50 -8.91 -18.01
C ARG A 195 -21.90 -8.51 -16.59
N VAL A 196 -21.70 -7.24 -16.23
CA VAL A 196 -22.06 -6.70 -14.92
C VAL A 196 -23.54 -6.90 -14.64
N ALA A 197 -24.39 -6.76 -15.67
CA ALA A 197 -25.84 -6.94 -15.57
C ALA A 197 -26.21 -8.34 -15.05
N LEU A 198 -25.51 -9.39 -15.44
CA LEU A 198 -25.79 -10.73 -14.94
C LEU A 198 -25.60 -10.85 -13.42
N ALA A 199 -24.53 -10.26 -12.90
CA ALA A 199 -24.28 -10.23 -11.46
C ALA A 199 -25.25 -9.29 -10.73
N TYR A 200 -25.54 -8.12 -11.32
CA TYR A 200 -26.52 -7.17 -10.78
C TYR A 200 -27.90 -7.82 -10.63
N HIS A 201 -28.45 -8.40 -11.72
CA HIS A 201 -29.77 -9.04 -11.71
C HIS A 201 -29.83 -10.27 -10.81
N ALA A 202 -28.71 -10.99 -10.66
CA ALA A 202 -28.62 -12.07 -9.66
C ALA A 202 -28.83 -11.56 -8.23
N MET A 203 -28.27 -10.40 -7.90
CA MET A 203 -28.33 -9.84 -6.54
C MET A 203 -29.63 -9.04 -6.28
N VAL A 204 -30.11 -8.29 -7.28
CA VAL A 204 -31.27 -7.40 -7.13
C VAL A 204 -32.58 -8.07 -7.50
N ASP A 205 -32.59 -8.85 -8.57
CA ASP A 205 -33.81 -9.45 -9.10
C ASP A 205 -33.93 -10.95 -8.81
N ALA A 206 -32.85 -11.59 -8.31
CA ALA A 206 -32.68 -13.02 -8.13
C ALA A 206 -32.84 -13.79 -9.46
N GLU A 207 -32.26 -13.24 -10.52
CA GLU A 207 -32.23 -13.87 -11.84
C GLU A 207 -31.03 -14.82 -11.96
N GLY A 208 -31.28 -16.08 -12.27
CA GLY A 208 -30.25 -17.11 -12.42
C GLY A 208 -30.79 -18.51 -12.27
N HIS A 209 -29.88 -19.48 -12.14
CA HIS A 209 -30.23 -20.85 -11.84
C HIS A 209 -30.69 -21.02 -10.39
N LEU A 210 -31.96 -21.29 -10.17
CA LEU A 210 -32.52 -21.48 -8.84
C LEU A 210 -32.14 -22.86 -8.28
N THR A 211 -31.62 -22.86 -7.02
CA THR A 211 -31.19 -24.10 -6.36
C THR A 211 -31.34 -24.01 -4.84
N HIS A 212 -31.63 -25.15 -4.22
CA HIS A 212 -31.52 -25.27 -2.75
C HIS A 212 -30.13 -25.76 -2.29
N ASP A 213 -29.25 -26.13 -3.23
CA ASP A 213 -27.89 -26.59 -2.97
C ASP A 213 -26.90 -25.94 -3.93
N VAL A 214 -26.30 -24.83 -3.47
CA VAL A 214 -25.31 -24.07 -4.25
C VAL A 214 -24.04 -24.90 -4.50
N ILE A 215 -23.67 -25.78 -3.58
CA ILE A 215 -22.48 -26.63 -3.70
C ILE A 215 -22.67 -27.66 -4.81
N GLN A 216 -23.85 -28.25 -4.91
CA GLN A 216 -24.16 -29.18 -6.00
C GLN A 216 -24.17 -28.44 -7.35
N SER A 217 -24.74 -27.24 -7.42
CA SER A 217 -24.78 -26.47 -8.67
C SER A 217 -23.38 -26.06 -9.16
N ILE A 218 -22.41 -25.84 -8.27
CA ILE A 218 -21.00 -25.62 -8.64
C ILE A 218 -20.40 -26.90 -9.21
N LYS A 219 -20.66 -28.07 -8.61
CA LYS A 219 -20.21 -29.37 -9.15
C LYS A 219 -20.78 -29.63 -10.54
N ASP A 220 -22.06 -29.31 -10.75
CA ASP A 220 -22.72 -29.45 -12.04
C ASP A 220 -22.10 -28.52 -13.10
N SER A 221 -21.71 -27.30 -12.72
CA SER A 221 -20.95 -26.40 -13.60
C SER A 221 -19.61 -27.01 -14.02
N TYR A 222 -18.86 -27.60 -13.08
CA TYR A 222 -17.59 -28.27 -13.41
C TYR A 222 -17.80 -29.53 -14.31
N ALA A 223 -18.88 -30.24 -14.12
CA ALA A 223 -19.24 -31.36 -14.98
C ALA A 223 -19.59 -30.93 -16.42
N ALA A 224 -20.03 -29.69 -16.58
CA ALA A 224 -20.28 -29.04 -17.86
C ALA A 224 -19.05 -28.27 -18.42
N ASP A 225 -17.84 -28.50 -17.87
CA ASP A 225 -16.58 -27.80 -18.20
C ASP A 225 -16.61 -26.28 -18.01
N VAL A 226 -17.49 -25.77 -17.13
CA VAL A 226 -17.52 -24.38 -16.71
C VAL A 226 -16.77 -24.24 -15.39
N THR A 227 -15.64 -23.55 -15.42
CA THR A 227 -14.79 -23.30 -14.24
C THR A 227 -15.25 -22.07 -13.45
N ASP A 228 -14.68 -21.88 -12.27
CA ASP A 228 -15.05 -20.84 -11.29
C ASP A 228 -15.23 -19.46 -11.92
N GLU A 229 -14.28 -19.02 -12.74
CA GLU A 229 -14.30 -17.69 -13.35
C GLU A 229 -15.56 -17.42 -14.16
N PHE A 230 -16.12 -18.46 -14.77
CA PHE A 230 -17.22 -18.37 -15.75
C PHE A 230 -18.56 -18.92 -15.25
N ILE A 231 -18.69 -19.23 -13.96
CA ILE A 231 -19.96 -19.69 -13.38
C ILE A 231 -21.03 -18.62 -13.59
N LYS A 232 -22.10 -18.99 -14.30
CA LYS A 232 -23.27 -18.13 -14.46
C LYS A 232 -24.05 -18.03 -13.16
N PRO A 233 -24.86 -16.96 -12.96
CA PRO A 233 -25.57 -16.74 -11.71
C PRO A 233 -26.33 -17.95 -11.20
N ILE A 234 -26.05 -18.35 -9.97
CA ILE A 234 -26.75 -19.36 -9.18
C ILE A 234 -27.43 -18.63 -8.02
N ILE A 235 -28.72 -18.88 -7.84
CA ILE A 235 -29.55 -18.25 -6.83
C ILE A 235 -30.00 -19.29 -5.81
N ALA A 236 -29.63 -19.07 -4.56
CA ALA A 236 -30.03 -19.95 -3.47
C ALA A 236 -31.51 -19.73 -3.09
N THR A 237 -32.22 -20.82 -2.89
CA THR A 237 -33.66 -20.81 -2.54
C THR A 237 -33.93 -21.56 -1.25
N ASP A 238 -35.07 -21.27 -0.66
CA ASP A 238 -35.65 -22.10 0.40
C ASP A 238 -36.22 -23.43 -0.15
N ALA A 239 -36.77 -24.23 0.75
CA ALA A 239 -37.38 -25.53 0.35
C ALA A 239 -38.59 -25.42 -0.60
N ASN A 240 -39.18 -24.22 -0.71
CA ASN A 240 -40.32 -23.94 -1.60
C ASN A 240 -39.87 -23.35 -2.95
N GLY A 241 -38.57 -23.19 -3.18
CA GLY A 241 -38.01 -22.58 -4.37
C GLY A 241 -38.04 -21.04 -4.39
N THR A 242 -38.29 -20.40 -3.24
CA THR A 242 -38.24 -18.94 -3.12
C THR A 242 -36.80 -18.48 -2.89
N PRO A 243 -36.28 -17.48 -3.63
CA PRO A 243 -34.96 -16.92 -3.39
C PRO A 243 -34.78 -16.48 -1.94
N LEU A 244 -33.63 -16.80 -1.32
CA LEU A 244 -33.37 -16.49 0.08
C LEU A 244 -33.26 -14.99 0.34
N ALA A 245 -32.73 -14.22 -0.61
CA ALA A 245 -32.64 -12.77 -0.51
C ALA A 245 -32.53 -12.08 -1.88
N LYS A 246 -32.88 -10.80 -1.88
CA LYS A 246 -32.62 -9.81 -2.92
C LYS A 246 -32.13 -8.53 -2.24
N ILE A 247 -31.23 -7.82 -2.88
CA ILE A 247 -30.85 -6.48 -2.42
C ILE A 247 -32.04 -5.53 -2.70
N ALA A 248 -32.51 -4.83 -1.68
CA ALA A 248 -33.64 -3.92 -1.77
C ALA A 248 -33.29 -2.52 -1.26
N GLU A 249 -34.15 -1.56 -1.57
CA GLU A 249 -34.02 -0.16 -1.09
C GLU A 249 -33.80 -0.06 0.42
N GLY A 250 -32.76 0.66 0.81
CA GLY A 250 -32.40 0.90 2.20
C GLY A 250 -31.61 -0.23 2.86
N ASP A 251 -31.31 -1.33 2.16
CA ASP A 251 -30.45 -2.36 2.72
C ASP A 251 -28.99 -1.90 2.84
N VAL A 252 -28.26 -2.57 3.73
CA VAL A 252 -26.81 -2.40 3.87
C VAL A 252 -26.11 -3.34 2.91
N VAL A 253 -25.24 -2.82 2.07
CA VAL A 253 -24.41 -3.62 1.15
C VAL A 253 -22.93 -3.34 1.41
N ILE A 254 -22.14 -4.39 1.62
CA ILE A 254 -20.71 -4.30 1.90
C ILE A 254 -19.95 -5.06 0.82
N CYS A 255 -19.25 -4.33 -0.04
CA CYS A 255 -18.30 -4.93 -0.98
C CYS A 255 -16.97 -5.15 -0.26
N PHE A 256 -16.63 -6.40 0.05
CA PHE A 256 -15.45 -6.73 0.85
C PHE A 256 -14.14 -6.90 0.04
N ASN A 257 -14.14 -6.63 -1.25
CA ASN A 257 -12.91 -6.52 -2.02
C ASN A 257 -12.09 -5.31 -1.53
N PHE A 258 -10.80 -5.52 -1.23
CA PHE A 258 -9.92 -4.40 -0.83
C PHE A 258 -9.18 -3.78 -2.02
N ARG A 259 -9.01 -4.49 -3.13
CA ARG A 259 -8.50 -3.93 -4.38
C ARG A 259 -9.63 -3.30 -5.18
N THR A 260 -9.40 -2.08 -5.64
CA THR A 260 -10.45 -1.16 -6.10
C THR A 260 -10.94 -1.41 -7.53
N ASP A 261 -10.03 -1.80 -8.45
CA ASP A 261 -10.23 -1.76 -9.90
C ASP A 261 -11.44 -2.56 -10.40
N ARG A 262 -11.69 -3.75 -9.83
CA ARG A 262 -12.77 -4.64 -10.24
C ARG A 262 -14.04 -4.57 -9.39
N GLY A 263 -14.03 -3.75 -8.34
CA GLY A 263 -15.23 -3.44 -7.54
C GLY A 263 -15.98 -2.20 -8.02
N ARG A 264 -15.36 -1.37 -8.87
CA ARG A 264 -15.91 -0.08 -9.31
C ARG A 264 -17.19 -0.21 -10.10
N GLU A 265 -17.24 -1.06 -11.12
CA GLU A 265 -18.37 -1.15 -12.04
C GLU A 265 -19.64 -1.66 -11.36
N ILE A 266 -19.55 -2.71 -10.56
CA ILE A 266 -20.71 -3.21 -9.81
C ILE A 266 -21.17 -2.21 -8.75
N THR A 267 -20.25 -1.48 -8.09
CA THR A 267 -20.58 -0.38 -7.19
C THR A 267 -21.31 0.75 -7.93
N GLN A 268 -20.82 1.12 -9.12
CA GLN A 268 -21.40 2.14 -9.95
C GLN A 268 -22.83 1.77 -10.40
N ALA A 269 -23.05 0.51 -10.81
CA ALA A 269 -24.35 0.03 -11.23
C ALA A 269 -25.38 -0.01 -10.08
N LEU A 270 -24.92 -0.36 -8.87
CA LEU A 270 -25.81 -0.42 -7.71
C LEU A 270 -26.13 0.97 -7.12
N THR A 271 -25.23 1.96 -7.24
CA THR A 271 -25.33 3.18 -6.41
C THR A 271 -25.22 4.51 -7.16
N GLN A 272 -24.58 4.58 -8.35
CA GLN A 272 -24.21 5.87 -8.94
C GLN A 272 -25.10 6.30 -10.10
N LYS A 273 -25.41 5.42 -11.04
CA LYS A 273 -26.19 5.75 -12.23
C LYS A 273 -26.99 4.58 -12.76
N ASP A 274 -28.05 4.89 -13.53
CA ASP A 274 -28.84 3.88 -14.23
C ASP A 274 -28.19 3.50 -15.54
N PHE A 275 -28.30 2.20 -15.89
CA PHE A 275 -27.88 1.64 -17.18
C PHE A 275 -29.11 1.07 -17.88
N HIS A 276 -29.78 1.90 -18.65
CA HIS A 276 -31.08 1.59 -19.25
C HIS A 276 -31.03 0.45 -20.27
N GLU A 277 -29.91 0.32 -21.00
CA GLU A 277 -29.74 -0.74 -22.01
C GLU A 277 -29.66 -2.13 -21.36
N GLU A 278 -29.12 -2.23 -20.17
CA GLU A 278 -29.00 -3.45 -19.37
C GLU A 278 -30.09 -3.57 -18.30
N ASN A 279 -31.05 -2.66 -18.28
CA ASN A 279 -32.14 -2.60 -17.29
C ASN A 279 -31.66 -2.58 -15.82
N MET A 280 -30.49 -1.98 -15.56
CA MET A 280 -29.97 -1.80 -14.22
C MET A 280 -30.34 -0.41 -13.70
N HIS A 281 -30.86 -0.35 -12.46
CA HIS A 281 -31.25 0.89 -11.79
C HIS A 281 -30.50 1.02 -10.46
N ARG A 282 -29.96 2.22 -10.20
CA ARG A 282 -29.32 2.48 -8.91
C ARG A 282 -30.36 2.38 -7.78
N LEU A 283 -29.89 1.86 -6.64
CA LEU A 283 -30.68 1.72 -5.43
C LEU A 283 -30.18 2.71 -4.37
N ASN A 284 -31.07 3.18 -3.51
CA ASN A 284 -30.70 3.96 -2.34
C ASN A 284 -30.29 3.03 -1.20
N LEU A 285 -29.00 2.67 -1.17
CA LEU A 285 -28.41 1.71 -0.24
C LEU A 285 -27.57 2.40 0.83
N TYR A 286 -27.43 1.77 1.99
CA TYR A 286 -26.32 2.07 2.89
C TYR A 286 -25.10 1.25 2.41
N TYR A 287 -24.31 1.83 1.50
CA TYR A 287 -23.30 1.10 0.78
C TYR A 287 -21.89 1.33 1.35
N LEU A 288 -21.16 0.24 1.58
CA LEU A 288 -19.78 0.30 2.07
C LEU A 288 -18.83 -0.46 1.14
N THR A 289 -17.60 0.05 1.09
CA THR A 289 -16.45 -0.62 0.48
C THR A 289 -15.34 -0.81 1.51
N MET A 290 -14.50 -1.83 1.33
CA MET A 290 -13.35 -2.04 2.22
C MET A 290 -12.36 -0.89 2.14
N THR A 291 -12.13 -0.37 0.93
CA THR A 291 -11.18 0.72 0.61
C THR A 291 -11.87 1.74 -0.30
N GLU A 292 -11.29 2.91 -0.50
CA GLU A 292 -11.84 3.93 -1.40
C GLU A 292 -11.70 3.49 -2.87
N TYR A 293 -12.81 3.12 -3.51
CA TYR A 293 -12.82 2.68 -4.92
C TYR A 293 -12.75 3.84 -5.91
N ASP A 294 -13.40 4.95 -5.60
CA ASP A 294 -13.41 6.16 -6.41
C ASP A 294 -13.80 7.36 -5.54
N LYS A 295 -13.03 8.44 -5.61
CA LYS A 295 -13.27 9.69 -4.87
C LYS A 295 -14.53 10.42 -5.34
N GLU A 296 -15.00 10.11 -6.55
CA GLU A 296 -16.20 10.74 -7.12
C GLU A 296 -17.49 10.01 -6.76
N PHE A 297 -17.41 8.84 -6.13
CA PHE A 297 -18.61 8.11 -5.70
C PHE A 297 -19.34 8.81 -4.56
N ASN A 298 -20.64 9.01 -4.74
CA ASN A 298 -21.50 9.63 -3.74
C ASN A 298 -22.16 8.56 -2.88
N ASN A 299 -22.35 8.85 -1.58
CA ASN A 299 -23.02 7.98 -0.61
C ASN A 299 -22.41 6.56 -0.52
N VAL A 300 -21.09 6.45 -0.75
CA VAL A 300 -20.31 5.23 -0.51
C VAL A 300 -19.45 5.47 0.73
N HIS A 301 -19.62 4.64 1.74
CA HIS A 301 -18.84 4.68 2.97
C HIS A 301 -17.62 3.78 2.84
N VAL A 302 -16.49 4.20 3.37
CA VAL A 302 -15.22 3.45 3.26
C VAL A 302 -14.82 2.95 4.65
N ILE A 303 -14.64 1.63 4.81
CA ILE A 303 -14.28 1.01 6.09
C ILE A 303 -12.83 1.35 6.44
N PHE A 304 -11.88 1.09 5.53
CA PHE A 304 -10.47 1.41 5.68
C PHE A 304 -10.11 2.59 4.77
N ASN A 305 -10.39 3.80 5.24
CA ASN A 305 -10.11 4.99 4.47
C ASN A 305 -8.61 5.32 4.48
N ASP A 306 -8.05 5.66 3.31
CA ASP A 306 -6.70 6.20 3.14
C ASP A 306 -6.73 7.72 3.34
N SER A 307 -7.15 8.18 4.53
CA SER A 307 -7.03 9.60 4.88
C SER A 307 -5.55 9.99 4.92
N ASN A 308 -5.25 11.24 4.55
CA ASN A 308 -3.91 11.82 4.73
C ASN A 308 -3.41 11.50 6.13
N LEU A 309 -2.18 10.99 6.22
CA LEU A 309 -1.57 10.64 7.50
C LEU A 309 -1.31 11.93 8.30
N PRO A 310 -1.92 12.10 9.48
CA PRO A 310 -1.68 13.29 10.29
C PRO A 310 -0.32 13.21 10.99
N MET A 311 0.18 14.38 11.37
CA MET A 311 1.40 14.54 12.15
C MET A 311 2.62 13.87 11.50
N THR A 312 2.78 14.04 10.18
CA THR A 312 4.01 13.68 9.49
C THR A 312 5.14 14.63 9.88
N LEU A 313 6.39 14.23 9.62
CA LEU A 313 7.57 15.08 9.95
C LEU A 313 7.42 16.49 9.39
N GLY A 314 6.94 16.64 8.14
CA GLY A 314 6.72 17.95 7.54
C GLY A 314 5.71 18.80 8.29
N GLU A 315 4.62 18.22 8.75
CA GLU A 315 3.59 18.91 9.55
C GLU A 315 4.09 19.30 10.95
N VAL A 316 4.84 18.43 11.61
CA VAL A 316 5.46 18.72 12.91
C VAL A 316 6.47 19.85 12.80
N LEU A 317 7.29 19.86 11.74
CA LEU A 317 8.26 20.94 11.48
C LEU A 317 7.56 22.26 11.15
N GLU A 318 6.46 22.25 10.38
CA GLU A 318 5.61 23.42 10.15
C GLU A 318 5.09 23.99 11.48
N GLY A 319 4.53 23.13 12.33
CA GLY A 319 4.03 23.52 13.67
C GLY A 319 5.12 24.08 14.59
N ALA A 320 6.36 23.64 14.43
CA ALA A 320 7.54 24.15 15.14
C ALA A 320 8.17 25.40 14.48
N GLY A 321 7.58 25.94 13.40
CA GLY A 321 8.09 27.10 12.67
C GLY A 321 9.42 26.86 11.95
N LYS A 322 9.73 25.60 11.61
CA LYS A 322 10.98 25.20 10.96
C LYS A 322 10.89 25.30 9.44
N LYS A 323 11.93 25.80 8.79
CA LYS A 323 12.05 25.83 7.33
C LYS A 323 12.56 24.50 6.81
N GLN A 324 11.98 24.00 5.70
CA GLN A 324 12.33 22.71 5.15
C GLN A 324 12.45 22.72 3.61
N ILE A 325 13.37 21.89 3.07
CA ILE A 325 13.55 21.66 1.64
C ILE A 325 13.23 20.19 1.33
N ARG A 326 12.52 19.98 0.20
CA ARG A 326 12.40 18.71 -0.48
C ARG A 326 13.13 18.79 -1.80
N ILE A 327 14.06 17.88 -2.06
CA ILE A 327 14.88 17.92 -3.27
C ILE A 327 15.07 16.54 -3.87
N ALA A 328 14.71 16.39 -5.13
CA ALA A 328 14.91 15.18 -5.93
C ALA A 328 14.86 15.49 -7.42
N GLU A 329 15.24 14.52 -8.25
CA GLU A 329 14.96 14.54 -9.68
C GLU A 329 13.55 13.98 -9.98
N THR A 330 13.05 14.18 -11.22
CA THR A 330 11.64 13.92 -11.62
C THR A 330 11.13 12.56 -11.17
N GLU A 331 11.92 11.49 -11.31
CA GLU A 331 11.51 10.12 -10.96
C GLU A 331 11.22 9.94 -9.46
N LYS A 332 11.89 10.67 -8.62
CA LYS A 332 11.78 10.57 -7.16
C LYS A 332 11.17 11.81 -6.48
N TYR A 333 10.74 12.79 -7.26
CA TYR A 333 10.12 13.98 -6.72
C TYR A 333 8.79 13.71 -5.98
N PRO A 334 7.87 12.87 -6.48
CA PRO A 334 6.68 12.49 -5.72
C PRO A 334 7.02 11.79 -4.38
N HIS A 335 8.14 11.05 -4.33
CA HIS A 335 8.54 10.32 -3.14
C HIS A 335 8.93 11.26 -2.00
N VAL A 336 9.77 12.27 -2.26
CA VAL A 336 10.17 13.26 -1.24
C VAL A 336 9.09 14.31 -0.94
N THR A 337 8.06 14.45 -1.79
CA THR A 337 6.94 15.38 -1.60
C THR A 337 5.67 14.67 -1.14
N PHE A 338 4.89 14.11 -2.04
CA PHE A 338 3.59 13.49 -1.77
C PHE A 338 3.66 12.34 -0.76
N PHE A 339 4.48 11.31 -1.04
CA PHE A 339 4.57 10.15 -0.16
C PHE A 339 5.19 10.48 1.20
N PHE A 340 6.27 11.22 1.22
CA PHE A 340 6.91 11.67 2.46
C PHE A 340 5.99 12.57 3.31
N SER A 341 5.06 13.26 2.68
CA SER A 341 4.05 14.11 3.35
C SER A 341 2.76 13.35 3.68
N GLY A 342 2.76 12.01 3.61
CA GLY A 342 1.62 11.17 3.99
C GLY A 342 0.40 11.31 3.08
N GLY A 343 0.61 11.58 1.78
CA GLY A 343 -0.45 11.76 0.78
C GLY A 343 -0.91 13.21 0.60
N ARG A 344 -0.24 14.16 1.25
CA ARG A 344 -0.56 15.60 1.12
C ARG A 344 0.07 16.20 -0.14
N GLU A 345 -0.76 16.80 -0.99
CA GLU A 345 -0.33 17.48 -2.24
C GLU A 345 0.26 18.88 -1.96
N THR A 346 -0.36 19.62 -1.03
CA THR A 346 0.01 21.02 -0.76
C THR A 346 1.27 21.08 0.11
N PRO A 347 2.32 21.82 -0.29
CA PRO A 347 3.49 22.05 0.55
C PRO A 347 3.15 22.64 1.92
N PHE A 348 3.93 22.32 2.93
CA PHE A 348 3.82 22.92 4.26
C PHE A 348 4.31 24.36 4.27
N VAL A 349 3.84 25.16 5.20
CA VAL A 349 4.37 26.53 5.41
C VAL A 349 5.86 26.44 5.77
N GLY A 350 6.68 27.20 5.07
CA GLY A 350 8.15 27.14 5.23
C GLY A 350 8.82 26.00 4.43
N GLN A 351 8.07 25.26 3.60
CA GLN A 351 8.63 24.25 2.71
C GLN A 351 8.94 24.84 1.34
N THR A 352 10.15 24.57 0.85
CA THR A 352 10.60 24.83 -0.51
C THR A 352 10.87 23.51 -1.23
N ASN A 353 10.43 23.37 -2.47
CA ASN A 353 10.67 22.21 -3.28
C ASN A 353 11.66 22.53 -4.40
N ILE A 354 12.70 21.71 -4.55
CA ILE A 354 13.70 21.81 -5.60
C ILE A 354 13.60 20.57 -6.48
N LEU A 355 13.14 20.76 -7.72
CA LEU A 355 13.04 19.71 -8.73
C LEU A 355 14.18 19.86 -9.74
N ARG A 356 14.82 18.75 -10.11
CA ARG A 356 15.69 18.64 -11.28
C ARG A 356 15.11 17.62 -12.25
N SER A 357 15.17 17.93 -13.55
CA SER A 357 14.64 16.99 -14.55
C SER A 357 15.54 15.77 -14.65
N SER A 358 14.96 14.58 -14.62
CA SER A 358 15.70 13.35 -14.96
C SER A 358 16.10 13.36 -16.44
N PRO A 359 17.19 12.67 -16.83
CA PRO A 359 17.64 12.61 -18.22
C PRO A 359 16.57 12.05 -19.15
N LYS A 360 16.44 12.63 -20.35
CA LYS A 360 15.50 12.17 -21.38
C LYS A 360 16.12 11.04 -22.22
N VAL A 361 16.36 9.91 -21.60
CA VAL A 361 16.91 8.70 -22.25
C VAL A 361 15.88 7.57 -22.22
N ALA A 362 16.02 6.57 -23.08
CA ALA A 362 15.08 5.45 -23.11
C ALA A 362 15.16 4.59 -21.84
N THR A 363 16.36 4.34 -21.36
CA THR A 363 16.66 3.62 -20.10
C THR A 363 17.86 4.27 -19.43
N TYR A 364 17.93 4.26 -18.10
CA TYR A 364 18.93 5.02 -17.34
C TYR A 364 20.32 4.40 -17.34
N ASP A 365 20.52 3.18 -17.85
CA ASP A 365 21.84 2.62 -18.13
C ASP A 365 22.60 3.42 -19.22
N LEU A 366 21.89 4.16 -20.07
CA LEU A 366 22.48 5.04 -21.08
C LEU A 366 23.05 6.34 -20.47
N GLN A 367 22.61 6.74 -19.29
CA GLN A 367 23.10 7.89 -18.53
C GLN A 367 23.01 7.62 -17.02
N PRO A 368 23.91 6.77 -16.47
CA PRO A 368 23.84 6.33 -15.07
C PRO A 368 24.05 7.44 -14.05
N GLU A 369 24.72 8.52 -14.43
CA GLU A 369 24.89 9.72 -13.60
C GLU A 369 23.59 10.41 -13.29
N MET A 370 22.55 10.20 -14.12
CA MET A 370 21.24 10.82 -14.01
C MET A 370 21.36 12.33 -13.71
N SER A 371 20.67 12.84 -12.70
CA SER A 371 20.74 14.25 -12.32
C SER A 371 21.41 14.49 -10.96
N ALA A 372 22.20 13.54 -10.47
CA ALA A 372 22.83 13.63 -9.15
C ALA A 372 23.71 14.87 -8.98
N ALA A 373 24.48 15.24 -10.01
CA ALA A 373 25.30 16.44 -10.00
C ALA A 373 24.46 17.72 -9.92
N ASP A 374 23.34 17.80 -10.64
CA ASP A 374 22.44 18.95 -10.63
C ASP A 374 21.75 19.12 -9.26
N LEU A 375 21.44 17.99 -8.58
CA LEU A 375 20.91 18.01 -7.21
C LEU A 375 21.96 18.54 -6.23
N ARG A 376 23.20 18.04 -6.31
CA ARG A 376 24.32 18.51 -5.50
C ARG A 376 24.54 20.02 -5.67
N ASP A 377 24.62 20.48 -6.91
CA ASP A 377 24.91 21.88 -7.25
C ASP A 377 23.74 22.81 -6.87
N ALA A 378 22.52 22.29 -6.82
CA ALA A 378 21.36 23.03 -6.34
C ALA A 378 21.28 23.12 -4.81
N LEU A 379 21.69 22.05 -4.11
CA LEU A 379 21.55 22.00 -2.65
C LEU A 379 22.66 22.71 -1.90
N ILE A 380 23.92 22.60 -2.34
CA ILE A 380 25.07 23.19 -1.65
C ILE A 380 24.87 24.70 -1.36
N PRO A 381 24.44 25.54 -2.33
CA PRO A 381 24.19 26.95 -2.04
C PRO A 381 23.09 27.22 -1.01
N GLU A 382 22.10 26.31 -0.90
CA GLU A 382 21.04 26.43 0.12
C GLU A 382 21.57 26.10 1.54
N LEU A 383 22.46 25.11 1.64
CA LEU A 383 23.13 24.79 2.91
C LEU A 383 24.07 25.92 3.37
N GLU A 384 24.79 26.55 2.44
CA GLU A 384 25.69 27.68 2.71
C GLU A 384 24.97 28.94 3.25
N LYS A 385 23.68 29.12 2.90
CA LYS A 385 22.84 30.21 3.44
C LYS A 385 22.49 30.01 4.93
N GLU A 386 22.54 28.77 5.41
CA GLU A 386 22.21 28.39 6.79
C GLU A 386 20.77 28.77 7.24
N GLU A 387 19.86 29.02 6.29
CA GLU A 387 18.47 29.42 6.56
C GLU A 387 17.49 28.29 6.76
N VAL A 388 17.84 27.09 6.32
CA VAL A 388 16.98 25.91 6.33
C VAL A 388 17.30 25.04 7.53
N ASP A 389 16.28 24.54 8.21
CA ASP A 389 16.41 23.65 9.37
C ASP A 389 16.44 22.17 8.99
N PHE A 390 15.68 21.77 7.96
CA PHE A 390 15.56 20.38 7.52
C PHE A 390 15.61 20.25 6.00
N VAL A 391 16.33 19.26 5.52
CA VAL A 391 16.38 18.90 4.09
C VAL A 391 16.07 17.41 3.94
N CYS A 392 15.19 17.06 3.00
CA CYS A 392 15.01 15.68 2.50
C CYS A 392 15.53 15.63 1.07
N LEU A 393 16.69 14.99 0.87
CA LEU A 393 17.34 14.77 -0.43
C LEU A 393 17.22 13.31 -0.81
N ASN A 394 16.85 13.03 -2.07
CA ASN A 394 16.89 11.70 -2.65
C ASN A 394 17.81 11.67 -3.88
N PHE A 395 18.77 10.74 -3.89
CA PHE A 395 19.55 10.37 -5.07
C PHE A 395 18.96 9.08 -5.67
N ALA A 396 18.39 9.19 -6.85
CA ALA A 396 17.62 8.13 -7.52
C ALA A 396 18.47 7.02 -8.18
N ASN A 397 19.74 7.29 -8.40
CA ASN A 397 20.57 6.53 -9.33
C ASN A 397 20.67 5.02 -9.05
N PRO A 398 20.97 4.54 -7.82
CA PRO A 398 21.15 3.11 -7.58
C PRO A 398 19.87 2.32 -7.87
N ASP A 399 18.68 2.89 -7.58
CA ASP A 399 17.42 2.25 -7.85
C ASP A 399 17.04 2.29 -9.33
N MET A 400 17.00 3.50 -9.92
CA MET A 400 16.51 3.69 -11.29
C MET A 400 17.40 3.01 -12.32
N VAL A 401 18.72 3.04 -12.14
CA VAL A 401 19.65 2.31 -13.00
C VAL A 401 19.62 0.80 -12.67
N GLY A 402 19.40 0.45 -11.40
CA GLY A 402 19.22 -0.94 -10.95
C GLY A 402 18.11 -1.67 -11.70
N HIS A 403 16.98 -1.01 -11.94
CA HIS A 403 15.87 -1.55 -12.71
C HIS A 403 16.20 -1.93 -14.16
N THR A 404 17.31 -1.44 -14.71
CA THR A 404 17.76 -1.83 -16.07
C THR A 404 18.45 -3.20 -16.12
N GLY A 405 18.93 -3.70 -14.98
CA GLY A 405 19.71 -4.95 -14.90
C GLY A 405 21.12 -4.88 -15.51
N VAL A 406 21.57 -3.69 -15.93
CA VAL A 406 22.88 -3.48 -16.57
C VAL A 406 23.95 -3.24 -15.50
N PHE A 407 24.56 -4.29 -14.99
CA PHE A 407 25.50 -4.26 -13.87
C PHE A 407 26.57 -3.16 -13.94
N PRO A 408 27.33 -2.97 -15.06
CA PRO A 408 28.35 -1.92 -15.12
C PRO A 408 27.76 -0.50 -15.01
N ALA A 409 26.54 -0.29 -15.51
CA ALA A 409 25.86 1.00 -15.39
C ALA A 409 25.45 1.29 -13.95
N VAL A 410 25.00 0.26 -13.21
CA VAL A 410 24.65 0.41 -11.79
C VAL A 410 25.90 0.72 -10.96
N VAL A 411 27.04 0.08 -11.22
CA VAL A 411 28.33 0.42 -10.60
C VAL A 411 28.64 1.90 -10.79
N LYS A 412 28.53 2.40 -12.02
CA LYS A 412 28.77 3.82 -12.34
C LYS A 412 27.78 4.75 -11.63
N ALA A 413 26.50 4.36 -11.53
CA ALA A 413 25.48 5.10 -10.80
C ALA A 413 25.83 5.24 -9.31
N VAL A 414 26.24 4.15 -8.68
CA VAL A 414 26.66 4.09 -7.26
C VAL A 414 27.88 4.97 -7.01
N GLU A 415 28.92 4.90 -7.88
CA GLU A 415 30.11 5.74 -7.78
C GLU A 415 29.79 7.24 -7.93
N THR A 416 28.84 7.59 -8.79
CA THR A 416 28.40 8.96 -8.98
C THR A 416 27.72 9.50 -7.73
N VAL A 417 26.87 8.69 -7.10
CA VAL A 417 26.18 9.04 -5.85
C VAL A 417 27.20 9.20 -4.71
N ASP A 418 28.18 8.34 -4.60
CA ASP A 418 29.26 8.46 -3.59
C ASP A 418 29.96 9.83 -3.66
N GLN A 419 30.35 10.26 -4.86
CA GLN A 419 31.00 11.54 -5.10
C GLN A 419 30.08 12.75 -4.80
N CYS A 420 28.81 12.69 -5.21
CA CYS A 420 27.86 13.77 -4.95
C CYS A 420 27.54 13.86 -3.46
N ALA A 421 27.35 12.74 -2.78
CA ALA A 421 27.11 12.67 -1.34
C ALA A 421 28.30 13.25 -0.55
N GLU A 422 29.54 12.93 -0.94
CA GLU A 422 30.74 13.51 -0.33
C GLU A 422 30.73 15.03 -0.36
N ALA A 423 30.44 15.61 -1.52
CA ALA A 423 30.42 17.05 -1.70
C ALA A 423 29.35 17.74 -0.84
N VAL A 424 28.12 17.18 -0.83
CA VAL A 424 27.00 17.68 -0.04
C VAL A 424 27.28 17.57 1.46
N VAL A 425 27.80 16.44 1.92
CA VAL A 425 28.12 16.24 3.35
C VAL A 425 29.22 17.18 3.80
N LYS A 426 30.30 17.35 3.04
CA LYS A 426 31.38 18.29 3.37
C LYS A 426 30.87 19.72 3.48
N ALA A 427 30.05 20.17 2.53
CA ALA A 427 29.48 21.50 2.56
C ALA A 427 28.55 21.68 3.79
N GLY A 428 27.65 20.72 4.02
CA GLY A 428 26.70 20.82 5.14
C GLY A 428 27.37 20.79 6.52
N LEU A 429 28.37 19.92 6.72
CA LEU A 429 29.13 19.88 8.00
C LEU A 429 29.85 21.21 8.26
N ALA A 430 30.40 21.86 7.24
CA ALA A 430 31.02 23.17 7.34
C ALA A 430 30.06 24.26 7.76
N HIS A 431 28.76 24.10 7.54
CA HIS A 431 27.67 25.02 7.86
C HIS A 431 26.74 24.51 8.99
N GLY A 432 27.22 23.57 9.80
CA GLY A 432 26.57 23.15 11.05
C GLY A 432 25.37 22.20 10.86
N TYR A 433 25.27 21.54 9.72
CA TYR A 433 24.26 20.49 9.49
C TYR A 433 24.77 19.14 9.98
N SER A 434 23.85 18.35 10.54
CA SER A 434 24.03 16.92 10.76
C SER A 434 23.34 16.16 9.65
N PHE A 435 23.83 14.96 9.32
CA PHE A 435 23.25 14.13 8.28
C PHE A 435 22.77 12.80 8.84
N ILE A 436 21.61 12.38 8.40
CA ILE A 436 21.17 10.99 8.48
C ILE A 436 21.18 10.44 7.04
N ILE A 437 22.08 9.51 6.77
CA ILE A 437 22.26 8.89 5.44
C ILE A 437 21.68 7.49 5.51
N ILE A 438 20.68 7.23 4.66
CA ILE A 438 19.94 5.96 4.62
C ILE A 438 19.69 5.51 3.18
N ALA A 439 19.10 4.33 3.02
CA ALA A 439 18.30 3.98 1.85
C ALA A 439 16.85 3.67 2.28
N ASP A 440 15.93 3.71 1.35
CA ASP A 440 14.51 3.44 1.57
C ASP A 440 14.10 1.99 1.26
N HIS A 441 14.91 1.30 0.46
CA HIS A 441 14.87 -0.13 0.18
C HIS A 441 16.18 -0.57 -0.51
N GLY A 442 16.36 -1.87 -0.74
CA GLY A 442 17.45 -2.41 -1.53
C GLY A 442 17.06 -2.64 -3.00
N ASN A 443 18.03 -2.49 -3.90
CA ASN A 443 17.97 -2.82 -5.34
C ASN A 443 19.38 -3.14 -5.86
N ALA A 444 20.30 -2.17 -5.84
CA ALA A 444 21.66 -2.30 -6.35
C ALA A 444 22.54 -3.30 -5.58
N ASP A 445 22.10 -3.75 -4.44
CA ASP A 445 22.74 -4.78 -3.60
C ASP A 445 22.51 -6.21 -4.11
N VAL A 446 21.53 -6.43 -5.03
CA VAL A 446 21.25 -7.73 -5.65
C VAL A 446 20.97 -7.53 -7.14
N MET A 447 21.99 -7.58 -7.97
CA MET A 447 21.90 -7.35 -9.42
C MET A 447 21.89 -8.62 -10.26
N ILE A 448 22.13 -9.78 -9.65
CA ILE A 448 22.25 -11.07 -10.34
C ILE A 448 21.41 -12.10 -9.57
N ASN A 449 20.50 -12.77 -10.27
CA ASN A 449 19.69 -13.86 -9.76
C ASN A 449 20.51 -15.14 -9.55
N GLU A 450 19.96 -16.12 -8.82
CA GLU A 450 20.64 -17.41 -8.58
C GLU A 450 20.95 -18.19 -9.88
N ASP A 451 20.16 -18.01 -10.92
CA ASP A 451 20.37 -18.61 -12.25
C ASP A 451 21.37 -17.86 -13.11
N GLY A 452 21.95 -16.76 -12.60
CA GLY A 452 22.91 -15.92 -13.31
C GLY A 452 22.28 -14.86 -14.22
N SER A 453 20.95 -14.79 -14.32
CA SER A 453 20.26 -13.75 -15.07
C SER A 453 20.32 -12.39 -14.32
N PRO A 454 20.20 -11.24 -15.05
CA PRO A 454 20.09 -9.94 -14.39
C PRO A 454 18.87 -9.87 -13.48
N ASN A 455 19.04 -9.33 -12.26
CA ASN A 455 17.94 -8.96 -11.41
C ASN A 455 17.58 -7.47 -11.62
N THR A 456 16.30 -7.18 -11.76
CA THR A 456 15.77 -5.83 -11.92
C THR A 456 14.77 -5.48 -10.81
N ALA A 457 14.53 -6.40 -9.87
CA ALA A 457 13.61 -6.22 -8.77
C ALA A 457 14.33 -5.70 -7.51
N HIS A 458 13.58 -5.13 -6.59
CA HIS A 458 14.09 -4.74 -5.29
C HIS A 458 14.50 -5.97 -4.47
N SER A 459 15.28 -5.75 -3.41
CA SER A 459 15.65 -6.80 -2.45
C SER A 459 14.88 -6.64 -1.13
N THR A 460 14.90 -7.69 -0.32
CA THR A 460 14.40 -7.66 1.06
C THR A 460 15.51 -7.40 2.08
N ASN A 461 16.72 -7.08 1.61
CA ASN A 461 17.87 -6.83 2.46
C ASN A 461 17.68 -5.58 3.33
N LEU A 462 18.39 -5.54 4.45
CA LEU A 462 18.46 -4.37 5.31
C LEU A 462 19.13 -3.21 4.58
N VAL A 463 18.84 -1.99 5.02
CA VAL A 463 19.47 -0.78 4.48
C VAL A 463 20.32 -0.07 5.52
N PRO A 464 21.31 0.74 5.12
CA PRO A 464 22.18 1.45 6.05
C PRO A 464 21.45 2.61 6.74
N CYS A 465 21.93 2.95 7.94
CA CYS A 465 21.61 4.19 8.62
C CYS A 465 22.92 4.73 9.25
N ILE A 466 23.37 5.88 8.80
CA ILE A 466 24.62 6.50 9.26
C ILE A 466 24.32 7.91 9.76
N LEU A 467 24.73 8.22 10.98
CA LEU A 467 24.60 9.57 11.55
C LEU A 467 25.96 10.28 11.43
N VAL A 468 26.02 11.26 10.55
CA VAL A 468 27.23 12.08 10.34
C VAL A 468 27.05 13.42 11.03
N ASP A 469 27.84 13.68 12.06
CA ASP A 469 27.82 14.90 12.84
C ASP A 469 29.25 15.32 13.21
N ALA A 470 29.50 16.62 13.28
CA ALA A 470 30.84 17.10 13.56
C ALA A 470 31.27 16.90 15.04
N HIS A 471 30.30 16.73 15.97
CA HIS A 471 30.59 16.80 17.42
C HIS A 471 29.96 15.61 18.19
N ASP A 472 28.75 15.16 17.80
CA ASP A 472 27.99 14.17 18.55
C ASP A 472 27.98 12.82 17.83
N HIS A 473 28.44 11.79 18.51
CA HIS A 473 28.51 10.43 17.98
C HIS A 473 27.80 9.43 18.91
N PRO A 474 26.45 9.55 19.10
CA PRO A 474 25.71 8.59 19.93
C PRO A 474 25.70 7.20 19.26
N THR A 475 25.67 6.15 20.06
CA THR A 475 25.49 4.80 19.54
C THR A 475 24.09 4.65 18.93
N LEU A 476 24.02 4.24 17.67
CA LEU A 476 22.74 3.97 17.00
C LEU A 476 22.30 2.52 17.21
N SER A 477 21.02 2.34 17.51
CA SER A 477 20.36 1.05 17.50
C SER A 477 19.87 0.69 16.10
N ASN A 478 19.78 -0.60 15.79
CA ASN A 478 19.05 -1.06 14.60
C ASN A 478 17.55 -0.73 14.76
N GLY A 479 16.89 -0.49 13.64
CA GLY A 479 15.48 -0.14 13.65
C GLY A 479 14.82 -0.37 12.28
N LYS A 480 13.84 0.43 11.97
CA LYS A 480 13.07 0.42 10.72
C LYS A 480 12.88 1.84 10.19
N LEU A 481 12.40 1.99 8.96
CA LEU A 481 12.25 3.30 8.32
C LEU A 481 11.37 4.27 9.12
N GLY A 482 10.33 3.77 9.81
CA GLY A 482 9.47 4.58 10.68
C GLY A 482 10.15 5.18 11.92
N ASP A 483 11.39 4.80 12.22
CA ASP A 483 12.15 5.31 13.36
C ASP A 483 12.98 6.56 13.00
N ILE A 484 13.06 6.91 11.72
CA ILE A 484 13.90 8.01 11.22
C ILE A 484 13.31 9.39 11.56
N ALA A 485 12.00 9.61 11.36
CA ALA A 485 11.40 10.91 11.75
C ALA A 485 11.54 11.19 13.25
N PRO A 486 11.25 10.25 14.18
CA PRO A 486 11.55 10.41 15.59
C PRO A 486 13.02 10.74 15.88
N THR A 487 13.96 10.11 15.17
CA THR A 487 15.40 10.37 15.29
C THR A 487 15.76 11.78 14.84
N ILE A 488 15.19 12.26 13.73
CA ILE A 488 15.35 13.64 13.24
C ILE A 488 14.80 14.64 14.25
N LEU A 489 13.58 14.43 14.75
CA LEU A 489 12.97 15.33 15.73
C LEU A 489 13.82 15.44 17.00
N LYS A 490 14.39 14.32 17.48
CA LYS A 490 15.29 14.31 18.63
C LYS A 490 16.57 15.13 18.39
N LEU A 491 17.20 15.01 17.21
CA LEU A 491 18.35 15.83 16.81
C LEU A 491 18.00 17.32 16.77
N MET A 492 16.83 17.65 16.23
CA MET A 492 16.36 19.02 16.09
C MET A 492 15.85 19.63 17.41
N GLY A 493 15.67 18.82 18.46
CA GLY A 493 15.09 19.27 19.73
C GLY A 493 13.60 19.61 19.63
N VAL A 494 12.89 18.97 18.72
CA VAL A 494 11.44 19.10 18.51
C VAL A 494 10.74 17.92 19.17
N GLU A 495 9.61 18.16 19.83
CA GLU A 495 8.83 17.12 20.51
C GLU A 495 8.20 16.16 19.50
N GLN A 496 8.32 14.85 19.77
CA GLN A 496 7.69 13.80 18.97
C GLN A 496 6.19 13.73 19.28
N PRO A 497 5.30 13.83 18.27
CA PRO A 497 3.87 13.68 18.49
C PRO A 497 3.51 12.21 18.79
N LYS A 498 2.40 12.01 19.50
CA LYS A 498 1.91 10.67 19.89
C LYS A 498 1.53 9.77 18.69
N GLU A 499 1.21 10.36 17.57
CA GLU A 499 0.89 9.68 16.31
C GLU A 499 2.13 9.01 15.70
N MET A 500 3.33 9.51 15.97
CA MET A 500 4.58 8.86 15.59
C MET A 500 4.91 7.76 16.61
N THR A 501 4.67 6.51 16.23
CA THR A 501 4.92 5.35 17.11
C THR A 501 6.31 4.75 16.93
N GLY A 502 7.12 5.26 16.01
CA GLY A 502 8.53 4.91 15.87
C GLY A 502 9.35 5.39 17.07
N GLY A 503 10.50 4.78 17.32
CA GLY A 503 11.43 5.15 18.37
C GLY A 503 12.66 5.87 17.81
N ALA A 504 13.19 6.88 18.50
CA ALA A 504 14.48 7.44 18.14
C ALA A 504 15.58 6.38 18.31
N LEU A 505 16.51 6.31 17.36
CA LEU A 505 17.55 5.27 17.28
C LEU A 505 18.70 5.43 18.29
N PHE A 506 18.73 6.51 19.06
CA PHE A 506 19.75 6.74 20.11
C PHE A 506 19.15 7.43 21.32
#